data_cb72b8b61dcf0c391f119119e694ef12
#
_entry.id   cb72b8b61dcf0c391f119119e694ef12
#
_cell.length_a   1.000
_cell.length_b   1.000
_cell.length_c   1.000
_cell.angle_alpha   90.00
_cell.angle_beta   90.00
_cell.angle_gamma   90.00
#
_symmetry.space_group_name_H-M   'P 1'
#
loop_
_entity.id
_entity.type
_entity.pdbx_description
1 polymer ?
#
loop_
_entity_poly.entity_id
_entity_poly.type
_entity_poly.pdbx_seq_one_letter_code
_entity_poly.pdbx_strand_id
1 'polypeptide(L)'
;MQPQPCFSPTDEAGRELARHGSDAFPVGCYLDVLSPGPVPWHWHEELELLQVQTGSVQLSAAGLQLTLGPGEGAFLNSGVTHRVARLGDGACVVPNLVFLPRLVGGGAGSVFWQNYLQPLLADPRRACVPLRPDGGWQSEALAAFAAGWQAM
;
A
#
# COMPACT_ATOMS: atom_id res chain seq x y z
N MET A 1 -7.46 -12.85 10.59
CA MET A 1 -5.98 -12.73 10.46
C MET A 1 -5.41 -12.14 11.75
N GLN A 2 -4.28 -12.65 12.26
CA GLN A 2 -3.62 -12.00 13.39
C GLN A 2 -2.72 -10.86 12.87
N PRO A 3 -2.77 -9.67 13.50
CA PRO A 3 -1.90 -8.56 13.13
C PRO A 3 -0.43 -8.99 13.22
N GLN A 4 0.31 -8.81 12.15
CA GLN A 4 1.75 -9.01 12.17
C GLN A 4 2.44 -7.69 12.53
N PRO A 5 3.51 -7.72 13.33
CA PRO A 5 4.28 -6.51 13.60
C PRO A 5 4.89 -5.99 12.31
N CYS A 6 4.97 -4.67 12.22
CA CYS A 6 5.57 -3.93 11.13
C CYS A 6 7.09 -4.23 11.03
N PHE A 7 7.44 -5.30 10.35
CA PHE A 7 8.83 -5.71 10.15
C PHE A 7 9.07 -5.94 8.65
N SER A 8 9.78 -5.00 8.04
CA SER A 8 10.15 -5.04 6.63
C SER A 8 11.66 -5.19 6.50
N PRO A 9 12.22 -6.41 6.61
CA PRO A 9 13.64 -6.63 6.37
C PRO A 9 13.94 -6.30 4.91
N THR A 10 15.02 -5.57 4.68
CA THR A 10 15.44 -5.15 3.35
C THR A 10 16.84 -5.66 3.01
N ASP A 11 17.13 -5.78 1.73
CA ASP A 11 18.49 -5.93 1.23
C ASP A 11 19.24 -4.58 1.23
N GLU A 12 20.50 -4.60 0.74
CA GLU A 12 21.35 -3.39 0.67
C GLU A 12 20.79 -2.32 -0.29
N ALA A 13 19.94 -2.70 -1.23
CA ALA A 13 19.25 -1.79 -2.15
C ALA A 13 17.93 -1.26 -1.61
N GLY A 14 17.55 -1.64 -0.38
CA GLY A 14 16.30 -1.26 0.24
C GLY A 14 15.08 -2.05 -0.26
N ARG A 15 15.28 -3.14 -1.04
CA ARG A 15 14.19 -4.00 -1.45
C ARG A 15 13.72 -4.84 -0.27
N GLU A 16 12.43 -4.86 -0.05
CA GLU A 16 11.83 -5.70 0.98
C GLU A 16 12.04 -7.19 0.67
N LEU A 17 12.42 -7.96 1.69
CA LEU A 17 12.67 -9.40 1.58
C LEU A 17 11.44 -10.22 1.96
N ALA A 18 10.40 -9.59 2.50
CA ALA A 18 9.15 -10.26 2.81
C ALA A 18 8.47 -10.76 1.53
N ARG A 19 7.86 -11.93 1.63
CA ARG A 19 7.03 -12.48 0.56
C ARG A 19 5.56 -12.23 0.89
N HIS A 20 4.86 -11.55 0.00
CA HIS A 20 3.46 -11.21 0.16
C HIS A 20 2.56 -12.25 -0.52
N GLY A 21 1.86 -13.03 0.29
CA GLY A 21 0.98 -14.09 -0.21
C GLY A 21 1.71 -15.32 -0.77
N SER A 22 1.09 -16.00 -1.72
CA SER A 22 1.59 -17.20 -2.39
C SER A 22 1.57 -17.07 -3.91
N ASP A 23 2.15 -18.05 -4.63
CA ASP A 23 2.10 -18.04 -6.10
C ASP A 23 0.67 -18.17 -6.64
N ALA A 24 -0.18 -18.92 -5.93
CA ALA A 24 -1.58 -19.09 -6.30
C ALA A 24 -2.45 -17.89 -5.90
N PHE A 25 -2.08 -17.18 -4.83
CA PHE A 25 -2.79 -16.02 -4.34
C PHE A 25 -1.78 -14.96 -3.84
N PRO A 26 -1.30 -14.11 -4.74
CA PRO A 26 -0.19 -13.19 -4.45
C PRO A 26 -0.69 -11.90 -3.78
N VAL A 27 -1.29 -12.05 -2.59
CA VAL A 27 -1.77 -10.94 -1.74
C VAL A 27 -1.29 -11.14 -0.32
N GLY A 28 -0.68 -10.11 0.24
CA GLY A 28 -0.44 -9.96 1.67
C GLY A 28 -1.44 -8.97 2.26
N CYS A 29 -1.97 -9.30 3.43
CA CYS A 29 -2.92 -8.47 4.16
C CYS A 29 -2.35 -8.22 5.55
N TYR A 30 -2.14 -6.96 5.90
CA TYR A 30 -1.43 -6.58 7.12
C TYR A 30 -2.21 -5.55 7.92
N LEU A 31 -1.95 -5.54 9.22
CA LEU A 31 -2.42 -4.51 10.13
C LEU A 31 -1.20 -3.90 10.83
N ASP A 32 -0.73 -2.79 10.31
CA ASP A 32 0.40 -2.10 10.89
C ASP A 32 -0.04 -1.30 12.11
N VAL A 33 0.56 -1.63 13.24
CA VAL A 33 0.44 -0.88 14.48
C VAL A 33 1.73 -0.11 14.69
N LEU A 34 1.72 1.18 14.36
CA LEU A 34 2.91 2.04 14.40
C LEU A 34 3.20 2.50 15.83
N SER A 35 3.76 1.61 16.65
CA SER A 35 4.22 1.92 18.00
C SER A 35 5.27 0.88 18.43
N PRO A 36 6.49 1.30 18.79
CA PRO A 36 7.02 2.68 18.87
C PRO A 36 7.65 3.23 17.57
N GLY A 37 7.76 2.46 16.49
CA GLY A 37 8.54 2.85 15.31
C GLY A 37 7.73 2.97 14.01
N PRO A 38 8.32 3.57 12.97
CA PRO A 38 7.73 3.63 11.64
C PRO A 38 7.91 2.31 10.88
N VAL A 39 7.14 2.14 9.80
CA VAL A 39 7.56 1.27 8.69
C VAL A 39 8.74 1.97 8.02
N PRO A 40 9.95 1.36 8.01
CA PRO A 40 11.16 2.01 7.51
C PRO A 40 11.10 2.21 5.99
N TRP A 41 12.08 2.94 5.46
CA TRP A 41 12.25 3.07 4.01
C TRP A 41 12.47 1.70 3.37
N HIS A 42 11.62 1.37 2.39
CA HIS A 42 11.71 0.14 1.60
C HIS A 42 11.00 0.32 0.25
N TRP A 43 11.17 -0.65 -0.63
CA TRP A 43 10.40 -0.79 -1.86
C TRP A 43 10.17 -2.28 -2.17
N HIS A 44 9.12 -2.57 -2.93
CA HIS A 44 8.75 -3.92 -3.39
C HIS A 44 8.12 -3.87 -4.78
N GLU A 45 8.01 -5.02 -5.44
CA GLU A 45 7.45 -5.11 -6.79
C GLU A 45 5.92 -5.10 -6.81
N GLU A 46 5.32 -5.30 -5.67
CA GLU A 46 3.89 -5.29 -5.49
C GLU A 46 3.32 -3.87 -5.58
N LEU A 47 2.01 -3.81 -5.85
CA LEU A 47 1.17 -2.64 -5.59
C LEU A 47 0.74 -2.67 -4.13
N GLU A 48 0.58 -1.50 -3.54
CA GLU A 48 0.09 -1.40 -2.16
C GLU A 48 -1.09 -0.43 -2.07
N LEU A 49 -2.08 -0.82 -1.31
CA LEU A 49 -3.16 0.05 -0.84
C LEU A 49 -3.13 0.07 0.68
N LEU A 50 -3.13 1.25 1.26
CA LEU A 50 -3.22 1.46 2.70
C LEU A 50 -4.33 2.44 3.06
N GLN A 51 -4.88 2.28 4.26
CA GLN A 51 -5.86 3.22 4.82
C GLN A 51 -5.56 3.45 6.30
N VAL A 52 -5.61 4.69 6.76
CA VAL A 52 -5.48 5.00 8.17
C VAL A 52 -6.80 4.68 8.87
N GLN A 53 -6.78 3.76 9.81
CA GLN A 53 -7.93 3.42 10.65
C GLN A 53 -7.96 4.28 11.92
N THR A 54 -6.82 4.47 12.55
CA THR A 54 -6.68 5.23 13.80
C THR A 54 -5.39 6.03 13.78
N GLY A 55 -5.43 7.22 14.34
CA GLY A 55 -4.28 8.12 14.40
C GLY A 55 -4.04 8.88 13.10
N SER A 56 -2.82 9.33 12.90
CA SER A 56 -2.39 10.01 11.68
C SER A 56 -0.97 9.60 11.31
N VAL A 57 -0.69 9.56 10.02
CA VAL A 57 0.63 9.19 9.50
C VAL A 57 1.19 10.24 8.56
N GLN A 58 2.50 10.28 8.47
CA GLN A 58 3.22 10.86 7.36
C GLN A 58 3.69 9.73 6.44
N LEU A 59 3.13 9.69 5.24
CA LEU A 59 3.60 8.83 4.15
C LEU A 59 4.59 9.63 3.31
N SER A 60 5.80 9.11 3.18
CA SER A 60 6.85 9.68 2.32
C SER A 60 7.11 8.72 1.16
N ALA A 61 6.91 9.15 -0.07
CA ALA A 61 7.05 8.33 -1.27
C ALA A 61 7.28 9.20 -2.51
N ALA A 62 8.15 8.80 -3.42
CA ALA A 62 8.39 9.47 -4.71
C ALA A 62 8.64 10.99 -4.57
N GLY A 63 9.34 11.43 -3.54
CA GLY A 63 9.59 12.85 -3.26
C GLY A 63 8.40 13.62 -2.65
N LEU A 64 7.27 12.95 -2.43
CA LEU A 64 6.10 13.53 -1.77
C LEU A 64 6.11 13.22 -0.27
N GLN A 65 5.52 14.12 0.50
CA GLN A 65 5.17 13.91 1.91
C GLN A 65 3.67 14.17 2.08
N LEU A 66 2.93 13.13 2.41
CA LEU A 66 1.49 13.18 2.59
C LEU A 66 1.15 12.97 4.06
N THR A 67 0.33 13.84 4.62
CA THR A 67 -0.31 13.60 5.90
C THR A 67 -1.66 12.95 5.65
N LEU A 68 -1.88 11.78 6.25
CA LEU A 68 -3.13 11.03 6.16
C LEU A 68 -3.71 10.84 7.55
N GLY A 69 -4.98 11.15 7.69
CA GLY A 69 -5.78 10.94 8.89
C GLY A 69 -6.77 9.78 8.76
N PRO A 70 -7.59 9.52 9.80
CA PRO A 70 -8.55 8.43 9.79
C PRO A 70 -9.51 8.48 8.59
N GLY A 71 -9.69 7.35 7.91
CA GLY A 71 -10.50 7.22 6.70
C GLY A 71 -9.78 7.57 5.41
N GLU A 72 -8.66 8.29 5.47
CA GLU A 72 -7.82 8.59 4.29
C GLU A 72 -6.84 7.43 4.02
N GLY A 73 -6.39 7.32 2.79
CA GLY A 73 -5.44 6.28 2.39
C GLY A 73 -4.54 6.70 1.24
N ALA A 74 -3.81 5.75 0.72
CA ALA A 74 -2.97 5.94 -0.45
C ALA A 74 -2.83 4.66 -1.27
N PHE A 75 -2.59 4.84 -2.55
CA PHE A 75 -2.08 3.83 -3.46
C PHE A 75 -0.58 4.07 -3.69
N LEU A 76 0.21 3.02 -3.60
CA LEU A 76 1.63 2.99 -3.92
C LEU A 76 1.88 2.07 -5.10
N ASN A 77 2.55 2.59 -6.10
CA ASN A 77 2.87 1.85 -7.31
C ASN A 77 4.08 0.91 -7.09
N SER A 78 4.23 -0.08 -7.94
CA SER A 78 5.35 -1.02 -7.95
C SER A 78 6.70 -0.30 -8.00
N GLY A 79 7.65 -0.77 -7.19
CA GLY A 79 9.02 -0.26 -7.16
C GLY A 79 9.19 1.12 -6.51
N VAL A 80 8.16 1.69 -5.93
CA VAL A 80 8.24 3.02 -5.30
C VAL A 80 8.81 2.89 -3.90
N THR A 81 9.95 3.56 -3.65
CA THR A 81 10.52 3.65 -2.31
C THR A 81 9.64 4.52 -1.43
N HIS A 82 9.24 3.99 -0.29
CA HIS A 82 8.33 4.65 0.63
C HIS A 82 8.61 4.35 2.10
N ARG A 83 7.99 5.15 2.97
CA ARG A 83 8.07 5.04 4.43
C ARG A 83 6.77 5.57 5.03
N VAL A 84 6.26 4.88 6.06
CA VAL A 84 5.11 5.33 6.83
C VAL A 84 5.53 5.59 8.27
N ALA A 85 5.32 6.80 8.75
CA ALA A 85 5.66 7.19 10.11
C ALA A 85 4.42 7.74 10.83
N ARG A 86 4.25 7.35 12.09
CA ARG A 86 3.24 7.91 12.96
C ARG A 86 3.46 9.41 13.18
N LEU A 87 2.38 10.18 13.21
CA LEU A 87 2.37 11.55 13.68
C LEU A 87 1.74 11.60 15.09
N GLY A 88 2.39 12.33 16.00
CA GLY A 88 1.95 12.41 17.39
C GLY A 88 2.23 11.15 18.22
N ASP A 89 1.69 11.11 19.45
CA ASP A 89 1.99 10.07 20.44
C ASP A 89 0.88 9.04 20.64
N GLY A 90 -0.26 9.21 19.95
CA GLY A 90 -1.42 8.33 20.05
C GLY A 90 -1.25 6.99 19.34
N ALA A 91 -2.19 6.09 19.54
CA ALA A 91 -2.27 4.85 18.79
C ALA A 91 -2.43 5.16 17.30
N CYS A 92 -1.73 4.40 16.47
CA CYS A 92 -1.81 4.52 15.02
C CYS A 92 -1.93 3.14 14.38
N VAL A 93 -3.01 2.92 13.65
CA VAL A 93 -3.36 1.63 13.04
C VAL A 93 -3.64 1.84 11.56
N VAL A 94 -2.90 1.10 10.73
CA VAL A 94 -2.92 1.24 9.27
C VAL A 94 -3.07 -0.14 8.64
N PRO A 95 -4.29 -0.58 8.31
CA PRO A 95 -4.49 -1.74 7.46
C PRO A 95 -3.93 -1.50 6.06
N ASN A 96 -3.29 -2.52 5.49
CA ASN A 96 -2.79 -2.46 4.12
C ASN A 96 -2.92 -3.79 3.37
N LEU A 97 -3.01 -3.71 2.05
CA LEU A 97 -2.99 -4.82 1.10
C LEU A 97 -1.81 -4.63 0.16
N VAL A 98 -0.96 -5.65 0.08
CA VAL A 98 0.21 -5.69 -0.80
C VAL A 98 0.03 -6.85 -1.77
N PHE A 99 0.02 -6.58 -3.07
CA PHE A 99 -0.32 -7.60 -4.07
C PHE A 99 0.42 -7.41 -5.40
N LEU A 100 0.79 -8.52 -6.03
CA LEU A 100 1.43 -8.47 -7.34
C LEU A 100 0.46 -7.93 -8.41
N PRO A 101 0.92 -7.08 -9.34
CA PRO A 101 0.09 -6.54 -10.42
C PRO A 101 -0.63 -7.61 -11.26
N ARG A 102 -0.03 -8.80 -11.40
CA ARG A 102 -0.63 -9.93 -12.13
C ARG A 102 -1.95 -10.43 -11.55
N LEU A 103 -2.22 -10.14 -10.27
CA LEU A 103 -3.51 -10.49 -9.64
C LEU A 103 -4.67 -9.79 -10.36
N VAL A 104 -4.47 -8.55 -10.77
CA VAL A 104 -5.50 -7.72 -11.42
C VAL A 104 -5.38 -7.82 -12.95
N GLY A 105 -4.16 -7.74 -13.47
CA GLY A 105 -3.90 -7.67 -14.91
C GLY A 105 -3.70 -9.01 -15.60
N GLY A 106 -3.51 -10.09 -14.86
CA GLY A 106 -3.08 -11.37 -15.45
C GLY A 106 -1.67 -11.29 -16.03
N GLY A 107 -1.40 -12.02 -17.09
CA GLY A 107 -0.11 -12.00 -17.77
C GLY A 107 0.05 -10.83 -18.74
N ALA A 108 1.28 -10.57 -19.18
CA ALA A 108 1.62 -9.46 -20.08
C ALA A 108 0.88 -9.48 -21.45
N GLY A 109 0.37 -10.63 -21.86
CA GLY A 109 -0.47 -10.76 -23.07
C GLY A 109 -1.95 -10.45 -22.85
N SER A 110 -2.38 -10.22 -21.62
CA SER A 110 -3.76 -9.89 -21.29
C SER A 110 -4.11 -8.47 -21.73
N VAL A 111 -5.35 -8.28 -22.22
CA VAL A 111 -5.88 -6.96 -22.53
C VAL A 111 -5.94 -6.06 -21.28
N PHE A 112 -6.17 -6.63 -20.11
CA PHE A 112 -6.18 -5.89 -18.85
C PHE A 112 -4.78 -5.38 -18.49
N TRP A 113 -3.77 -6.20 -18.69
CA TRP A 113 -2.38 -5.80 -18.50
C TRP A 113 -2.02 -4.65 -19.44
N GLN A 114 -2.22 -4.85 -20.74
CA GLN A 114 -1.78 -3.90 -21.77
C GLN A 114 -2.51 -2.54 -21.68
N ASN A 115 -3.82 -2.55 -21.44
CA ASN A 115 -4.62 -1.34 -21.48
C ASN A 115 -4.70 -0.60 -20.14
N TYR A 116 -4.48 -1.28 -19.00
CA TYR A 116 -4.66 -0.70 -17.68
C TYR A 116 -3.41 -0.79 -16.80
N LEU A 117 -2.85 -1.98 -16.62
CA LEU A 117 -1.74 -2.15 -15.69
C LEU A 117 -0.44 -1.56 -16.21
N GLN A 118 -0.05 -1.87 -17.43
CA GLN A 118 1.19 -1.39 -18.01
C GLN A 118 1.27 0.14 -18.06
N PRO A 119 0.24 0.88 -18.50
CA PRO A 119 0.22 2.34 -18.42
C PRO A 119 0.29 2.88 -16.99
N LEU A 120 -0.39 2.22 -16.02
CA LEU A 120 -0.34 2.60 -14.63
C LEU A 120 1.06 2.43 -14.03
N LEU A 121 1.68 1.26 -14.26
CA LEU A 121 3.01 0.93 -13.74
C LEU A 121 4.11 1.86 -14.30
N ALA A 122 3.94 2.32 -15.54
CA ALA A 122 4.90 3.17 -16.23
C ALA A 122 4.72 4.67 -15.96
N ASP A 123 3.63 5.10 -15.33
CA ASP A 123 3.35 6.54 -15.12
C ASP A 123 3.93 7.05 -13.78
N PRO A 124 5.02 7.83 -13.80
CA PRO A 124 5.64 8.35 -12.59
C PRO A 124 4.73 9.30 -11.79
N ARG A 125 3.70 9.89 -12.44
CA ARG A 125 2.71 10.75 -11.76
C ARG A 125 1.79 9.93 -10.84
N ARG A 126 1.77 8.61 -11.02
CA ARG A 126 1.00 7.66 -10.23
C ARG A 126 1.86 6.79 -9.33
N ALA A 127 3.07 7.25 -9.02
CA ALA A 127 3.96 6.58 -8.08
C ALA A 127 3.32 6.47 -6.69
N CYS A 128 2.69 7.55 -6.23
CA CYS A 128 1.94 7.60 -4.97
C CYS A 128 0.71 8.47 -5.18
N VAL A 129 -0.48 7.90 -4.96
CA VAL A 129 -1.76 8.59 -5.15
C VAL A 129 -2.52 8.64 -3.83
N PRO A 130 -2.73 9.83 -3.24
CA PRO A 130 -3.57 9.95 -2.05
C PRO A 130 -5.01 9.59 -2.36
N LEU A 131 -5.67 8.91 -1.44
CA LEU A 131 -7.08 8.55 -1.50
C LEU A 131 -7.82 9.23 -0.36
N ARG A 132 -8.75 10.09 -0.70
CA ARG A 132 -9.54 10.85 0.27
C ARG A 132 -11.02 10.53 0.14
N PRO A 133 -11.77 10.52 1.25
CA PRO A 133 -13.22 10.27 1.21
C PRO A 133 -13.96 11.48 0.65
N ASP A 134 -13.86 11.70 -0.67
CA ASP A 134 -14.39 12.84 -1.41
C ASP A 134 -15.80 12.65 -1.98
N GLY A 135 -16.40 11.46 -1.74
CA GLY A 135 -17.71 11.08 -2.30
C GLY A 135 -17.66 10.62 -3.76
N GLY A 136 -16.49 10.61 -4.40
CA GLY A 136 -16.27 10.15 -5.77
C GLY A 136 -15.50 8.82 -5.84
N TRP A 137 -14.75 8.62 -6.92
CA TRP A 137 -14.01 7.38 -7.18
C TRP A 137 -13.00 7.02 -6.07
N GLN A 138 -12.44 8.01 -5.37
CA GLN A 138 -11.52 7.76 -4.26
C GLN A 138 -12.26 7.12 -3.08
N SER A 139 -13.47 7.58 -2.77
CA SER A 139 -14.33 6.95 -1.77
C SER A 139 -14.72 5.53 -2.16
N GLU A 140 -14.99 5.27 -3.44
CA GLU A 140 -15.27 3.92 -3.96
C GLU A 140 -14.04 3.02 -3.83
N ALA A 141 -12.85 3.53 -4.13
CA ALA A 141 -11.59 2.80 -3.97
C ALA A 141 -11.31 2.44 -2.50
N LEU A 142 -11.52 3.39 -1.58
CA LEU A 142 -11.37 3.15 -0.14
C LEU A 142 -12.38 2.13 0.38
N ALA A 143 -13.62 2.19 -0.09
CA ALA A 143 -14.66 1.20 0.28
C ALA A 143 -14.32 -0.20 -0.25
N ALA A 144 -13.85 -0.31 -1.49
CA ALA A 144 -13.40 -1.56 -2.08
C ALA A 144 -12.19 -2.14 -1.34
N PHE A 145 -11.23 -1.29 -0.96
CA PHE A 145 -10.10 -1.68 -0.13
C PHE A 145 -10.57 -2.27 1.22
N ALA A 146 -11.44 -1.55 1.93
CA ALA A 146 -11.94 -2.00 3.24
C ALA A 146 -12.68 -3.33 3.13
N ALA A 147 -13.52 -3.52 2.11
CA ALA A 147 -14.22 -4.77 1.86
C ALA A 147 -13.25 -5.92 1.54
N GLY A 148 -12.26 -5.68 0.69
CA GLY A 148 -11.23 -6.65 0.35
C GLY A 148 -10.39 -7.05 1.55
N TRP A 149 -9.97 -6.09 2.36
CA TRP A 149 -9.17 -6.33 3.56
C TRP A 149 -9.93 -7.15 4.61
N GLN A 150 -11.24 -6.88 4.78
CA GLN A 150 -12.10 -7.63 5.71
C GLN A 150 -12.39 -9.06 5.24
N ALA A 151 -12.32 -9.33 3.94
CA ALA A 151 -12.56 -10.64 3.36
C ALA A 151 -11.35 -11.60 3.49
N MET A 152 -10.18 -11.08 3.86
CA MET A 152 -8.93 -11.81 4.03
C MET A 152 -8.78 -12.37 5.44
#